data_8cc3ae9e677609af451db5e68c2426d3
#
_entry.id   8cc3ae9e677609af451db5e68c2426d3
#
_cell.length_a   1.000
_cell.length_b   1.000
_cell.length_c   1.000
_cell.angle_alpha   90.00
_cell.angle_beta   90.00
_cell.angle_gamma   90.00
#
_symmetry.space_group_name_H-M   'P 1'
#
loop_
_entity.id
_entity.type
_entity.pdbx_description
1 polymer ?
#
loop_
_entity_poly.entity_id
_entity_poly.type
_entity_poly.pdbx_seq_one_letter_code
_entity_poly.pdbx_strand_id
1 'polypeptide(L)'
;MEKDIVKLKEDFKVEVEERKIKQYGTEEIKTIFLIKGFNGNNIAEFLIREKDELDRVRTFFDLKPYLFKDFVAIQIDGKIQVALTSISYREFRSMDKDETDGNDIISLSLNYFKNELEVSFKYALETDPISSYTQIIRGSLRMYSRRTPLILEINNYTKTTSDGIENDIRNILNSILFDIEYTYGYGFETISLESLTKRLFRRTNRYTELPNERLNLIYKKYIPELIEYFHIGEKVDYLPFKFICYYHIIEYFSDKSAYLVVSDYIKKIILKPDFHTKTSHYIGQAVNFFKKENDRYTSDKIKIERVISQFINREELKTYLETIGLKEHFEKDIELNCSKPLKLSKIDFGNDSNFFQSLTKRIYAIRCSIVHSNPDFDDTKAIPFTPTPANLDILRIEIELIFEIARTIIVESKE
;
A
#
# COMPACT_ATOMS: atom_id res chain seq x y z
N MET A 1 -42.23 -11.31 4.43
CA MET A 1 -41.12 -10.35 4.59
C MET A 1 -41.04 -9.79 6.01
N GLU A 2 -42.04 -9.06 6.55
CA GLU A 2 -41.95 -8.51 7.93
C GLU A 2 -41.75 -9.59 9.01
N LYS A 3 -42.54 -10.72 8.96
CA LYS A 3 -42.36 -11.83 9.89
C LYS A 3 -40.98 -12.50 9.79
N ASP A 4 -40.41 -12.56 8.59
CA ASP A 4 -39.10 -13.16 8.34
C ASP A 4 -38.00 -12.27 8.85
N ILE A 5 -38.20 -10.95 8.81
CA ILE A 5 -37.28 -9.95 9.36
C ILE A 5 -37.27 -9.98 10.88
N VAL A 6 -38.42 -10.09 11.50
CA VAL A 6 -38.52 -10.23 12.96
C VAL A 6 -37.75 -11.47 13.40
N LYS A 7 -37.91 -12.59 12.69
CA LYS A 7 -37.19 -13.83 12.96
C LYS A 7 -35.67 -13.69 12.76
N LEU A 8 -35.25 -13.01 11.72
CA LEU A 8 -33.84 -12.71 11.47
C LEU A 8 -33.23 -11.85 12.59
N LYS A 9 -33.99 -10.88 13.10
CA LYS A 9 -33.60 -10.02 14.22
C LYS A 9 -33.43 -10.82 15.52
N GLU A 10 -34.31 -11.77 15.79
CA GLU A 10 -34.26 -12.64 16.96
C GLU A 10 -33.15 -13.69 16.87
N ASP A 11 -32.99 -14.32 15.71
CA ASP A 11 -32.01 -15.39 15.47
C ASP A 11 -30.55 -14.87 15.47
N PHE A 12 -30.32 -13.69 14.92
CA PHE A 12 -28.95 -13.17 14.69
C PHE A 12 -28.62 -11.90 15.50
N LYS A 13 -29.51 -11.39 16.31
CA LYS A 13 -29.34 -10.17 17.13
C LYS A 13 -28.86 -8.94 16.32
N VAL A 14 -29.35 -8.80 15.09
CA VAL A 14 -29.04 -7.67 14.22
C VAL A 14 -30.02 -6.53 14.42
N GLU A 15 -29.55 -5.29 14.28
CA GLU A 15 -30.41 -4.12 14.27
C GLU A 15 -31.02 -3.94 12.89
N VAL A 16 -32.35 -3.71 12.85
CA VAL A 16 -33.08 -3.48 11.61
C VAL A 16 -33.73 -2.09 11.66
N GLU A 17 -33.38 -1.25 10.70
CA GLU A 17 -33.96 0.08 10.52
C GLU A 17 -34.84 0.08 9.25
N GLU A 18 -36.08 0.54 9.41
CA GLU A 18 -37.02 0.70 8.31
C GLU A 18 -36.87 2.09 7.69
N ARG A 19 -36.56 2.16 6.41
CA ARG A 19 -36.51 3.43 5.67
C ARG A 19 -37.50 3.42 4.51
N LYS A 20 -38.29 4.48 4.44
CA LYS A 20 -39.19 4.74 3.29
C LYS A 20 -38.45 5.59 2.28
N ILE A 21 -38.19 5.05 1.11
CA ILE A 21 -37.53 5.78 0.03
C ILE A 21 -38.50 6.04 -1.12
N LYS A 22 -38.65 7.32 -1.46
CA LYS A 22 -39.42 7.71 -2.65
C LYS A 22 -38.58 7.40 -3.90
N GLN A 23 -39.05 6.51 -4.75
CA GLN A 23 -38.34 6.20 -5.99
C GLN A 23 -38.54 7.32 -7.00
N TYR A 24 -37.44 7.78 -7.63
CA TYR A 24 -37.49 8.84 -8.64
C TYR A 24 -38.44 8.47 -9.78
N GLY A 25 -39.46 9.29 -10.01
CA GLY A 25 -40.41 9.13 -11.12
C GLY A 25 -41.63 8.26 -10.84
N THR A 26 -41.81 7.73 -9.65
CA THR A 26 -43.00 6.95 -9.23
C THR A 26 -43.49 7.38 -7.85
N GLU A 27 -44.81 7.30 -7.64
CA GLU A 27 -45.41 7.56 -6.30
C GLU A 27 -45.28 6.35 -5.36
N GLU A 28 -44.63 5.26 -5.77
CA GLU A 28 -44.45 4.08 -4.96
C GLU A 28 -43.42 4.29 -3.87
N ILE A 29 -43.87 4.16 -2.63
CA ILE A 29 -43.02 4.15 -1.44
C ILE A 29 -42.56 2.71 -1.22
N LYS A 30 -41.30 2.39 -1.51
CA LYS A 30 -40.71 1.08 -1.17
C LYS A 30 -40.11 1.14 0.23
N THR A 31 -40.53 0.20 1.07
CA THR A 31 -39.92 0.01 2.40
C THR A 31 -38.60 -0.74 2.22
N ILE A 32 -37.53 -0.17 2.71
CA ILE A 32 -36.19 -0.72 2.62
C ILE A 32 -35.75 -1.04 4.03
N PHE A 33 -35.32 -2.26 4.24
CA PHE A 33 -34.78 -2.72 5.51
C PHE A 33 -33.27 -2.59 5.50
N LEU A 34 -32.75 -1.93 6.51
CA LEU A 34 -31.34 -1.76 6.72
C LEU A 34 -30.94 -2.63 7.89
N ILE A 35 -30.15 -3.65 7.65
CA ILE A 35 -29.62 -4.52 8.70
C ILE A 35 -28.25 -3.97 9.10
N LYS A 36 -28.16 -3.51 10.34
CA LYS A 36 -26.92 -2.99 10.91
C LYS A 36 -26.38 -3.99 11.93
N GLY A 37 -25.09 -4.20 11.85
CA GLY A 37 -24.33 -4.85 12.91
C GLY A 37 -24.42 -6.36 12.95
N PHE A 38 -23.26 -6.96 12.76
CA PHE A 38 -22.99 -8.33 13.13
C PHE A 38 -21.84 -8.31 14.15
N ASN A 39 -21.91 -9.09 15.19
CA ASN A 39 -20.98 -9.08 16.32
C ASN A 39 -20.89 -7.74 17.10
N GLY A 40 -21.98 -6.97 17.15
CA GLY A 40 -22.04 -5.73 17.94
C GLY A 40 -21.30 -4.52 17.36
N ASN A 41 -20.74 -4.65 16.16
CA ASN A 41 -20.07 -3.57 15.44
C ASN A 41 -20.86 -3.16 14.20
N ASN A 42 -21.05 -1.87 13.95
CA ASN A 42 -21.70 -1.34 12.75
C ASN A 42 -20.76 -1.46 11.54
N ILE A 43 -20.63 -2.65 10.97
CA ILE A 43 -19.64 -2.93 9.95
C ILE A 43 -20.22 -2.81 8.56
N ALA A 44 -21.47 -3.17 8.36
CA ALA A 44 -22.13 -3.13 7.06
C ALA A 44 -23.61 -2.85 7.17
N GLU A 45 -24.11 -2.08 6.21
CA GLU A 45 -25.54 -1.83 6.04
C GLU A 45 -26.02 -2.68 4.87
N PHE A 46 -27.01 -3.53 5.13
CA PHE A 46 -27.63 -4.39 4.10
C PHE A 46 -28.97 -3.80 3.69
N LEU A 47 -29.13 -3.56 2.40
CA LEU A 47 -30.37 -3.05 1.85
C LEU A 47 -31.19 -4.19 1.31
N ILE A 48 -32.35 -4.48 1.90
CA ILE A 48 -33.25 -5.54 1.50
C ILE A 48 -34.48 -4.92 0.85
N ARG A 49 -34.66 -5.16 -0.44
CA ARG A 49 -35.80 -4.66 -1.24
C ARG A 49 -36.82 -5.76 -1.52
N GLU A 50 -36.33 -6.97 -1.71
CA GLU A 50 -37.08 -8.13 -2.16
C GLU A 50 -36.83 -9.33 -1.26
N LYS A 51 -37.74 -10.31 -1.34
CA LYS A 51 -37.67 -11.53 -0.50
C LYS A 51 -36.40 -12.34 -0.76
N ASP A 52 -35.97 -12.43 -2.01
CA ASP A 52 -34.75 -13.17 -2.40
C ASP A 52 -33.49 -12.57 -1.79
N GLU A 53 -33.46 -11.25 -1.62
CA GLU A 53 -32.34 -10.57 -0.92
C GLU A 53 -32.33 -10.91 0.57
N LEU A 54 -33.51 -11.03 1.19
CA LEU A 54 -33.68 -11.47 2.58
C LEU A 54 -33.19 -12.90 2.78
N ASP A 55 -33.57 -13.81 1.88
CA ASP A 55 -33.16 -15.21 1.95
C ASP A 55 -31.64 -15.36 1.80
N ARG A 56 -31.02 -14.59 0.94
CA ARG A 56 -29.53 -14.52 0.81
C ARG A 56 -28.87 -14.01 2.09
N VAL A 57 -29.40 -12.94 2.65
CA VAL A 57 -28.89 -12.39 3.92
C VAL A 57 -29.00 -13.45 5.03
N ARG A 58 -30.09 -14.17 5.08
CA ARG A 58 -30.29 -15.23 6.05
C ARG A 58 -29.30 -16.38 5.88
N THR A 59 -29.14 -16.88 4.66
CA THR A 59 -28.18 -17.95 4.33
C THR A 59 -26.76 -17.50 4.70
N PHE A 60 -26.42 -16.24 4.45
CA PHE A 60 -25.11 -15.70 4.82
C PHE A 60 -24.90 -15.67 6.34
N PHE A 61 -25.88 -15.23 7.12
CA PHE A 61 -25.77 -15.20 8.57
C PHE A 61 -25.81 -16.60 9.23
N ASP A 62 -26.45 -17.56 8.59
CA ASP A 62 -26.45 -18.96 9.06
C ASP A 62 -25.02 -19.54 9.08
N LEU A 63 -24.14 -19.05 8.22
CA LEU A 63 -22.72 -19.42 8.21
C LEU A 63 -21.90 -18.79 9.36
N LYS A 64 -22.49 -17.90 10.16
CA LYS A 64 -21.87 -17.19 11.29
C LYS A 64 -20.49 -16.58 10.93
N PRO A 65 -20.37 -15.83 9.84
CA PRO A 65 -19.10 -15.29 9.41
C PRO A 65 -18.58 -14.26 10.41
N TYR A 66 -17.26 -14.21 10.61
CA TYR A 66 -16.62 -13.03 11.18
C TYR A 66 -16.44 -11.98 10.08
N LEU A 67 -16.93 -10.77 10.31
CA LEU A 67 -16.81 -9.64 9.37
C LEU A 67 -15.69 -8.71 9.82
N PHE A 68 -14.79 -8.39 8.90
CA PHE A 68 -13.73 -7.43 9.16
C PHE A 68 -14.27 -5.99 9.14
N LYS A 69 -13.68 -5.10 9.95
CA LYS A 69 -14.22 -3.75 10.16
C LYS A 69 -13.81 -2.76 9.07
N ASP A 70 -12.57 -2.85 8.61
CA ASP A 70 -11.98 -1.83 7.76
C ASP A 70 -12.08 -2.15 6.27
N PHE A 71 -12.20 -3.42 5.91
CA PHE A 71 -12.22 -3.90 4.53
C PHE A 71 -13.21 -5.03 4.32
N VAL A 72 -13.62 -5.22 3.08
CA VAL A 72 -14.59 -6.27 2.70
C VAL A 72 -13.92 -7.62 2.75
N ALA A 73 -14.04 -8.28 3.89
CA ALA A 73 -13.53 -9.63 4.11
C ALA A 73 -14.41 -10.39 5.10
N ILE A 74 -14.34 -11.70 5.00
CA ILE A 74 -15.06 -12.62 5.89
C ILE A 74 -14.14 -13.77 6.31
N GLN A 75 -14.36 -14.27 7.51
CA GLN A 75 -13.77 -15.54 7.97
C GLN A 75 -14.86 -16.52 8.32
N ILE A 76 -14.74 -17.75 7.81
CA ILE A 76 -15.61 -18.88 8.11
C ILE A 76 -14.73 -20.12 8.24
N ASP A 77 -14.79 -20.80 9.38
CA ASP A 77 -14.13 -22.10 9.63
C ASP A 77 -12.65 -22.17 9.20
N GLY A 78 -11.86 -21.14 9.56
CA GLY A 78 -10.42 -21.09 9.25
C GLY A 78 -10.09 -20.67 7.82
N LYS A 79 -11.09 -20.42 7.00
CA LYS A 79 -10.97 -19.85 5.67
C LYS A 79 -11.27 -18.35 5.74
N ILE A 80 -10.40 -17.54 5.13
CA ILE A 80 -10.59 -16.09 5.01
C ILE A 80 -10.73 -15.75 3.53
N GLN A 81 -11.76 -14.99 3.20
CA GLN A 81 -11.97 -14.45 1.87
C GLN A 81 -11.95 -12.93 1.94
N VAL A 82 -11.14 -12.30 1.10
CA VAL A 82 -10.95 -10.85 1.03
C VAL A 82 -11.25 -10.36 -0.37
N ALA A 83 -12.17 -9.41 -0.48
CA ALA A 83 -12.47 -8.78 -1.77
C ALA A 83 -11.38 -7.76 -2.14
N LEU A 84 -10.89 -7.87 -3.36
CA LEU A 84 -9.82 -7.04 -3.90
C LEU A 84 -10.30 -6.17 -5.05
N THR A 85 -9.64 -5.05 -5.22
CA THR A 85 -9.71 -4.23 -6.44
C THR A 85 -8.32 -4.07 -7.02
N SER A 86 -8.23 -4.08 -8.35
CA SER A 86 -6.95 -3.78 -9.03
C SER A 86 -6.71 -2.28 -9.02
N ILE A 87 -5.51 -1.88 -8.60
CA ILE A 87 -5.02 -0.50 -8.65
C ILE A 87 -4.05 -0.28 -9.80
N SER A 88 -3.50 -1.36 -10.36
CA SER A 88 -2.64 -1.27 -11.52
C SER A 88 -3.46 -1.16 -12.81
N TYR A 89 -2.94 -0.40 -13.79
CA TYR A 89 -3.54 -0.29 -15.11
C TYR A 89 -3.46 -1.61 -15.93
N ARG A 90 -2.57 -2.51 -15.56
CA ARG A 90 -2.50 -3.83 -16.14
C ARG A 90 -3.78 -4.54 -15.72
N GLU A 91 -4.75 -4.62 -16.64
CA GLU A 91 -5.94 -5.43 -16.39
C GLU A 91 -5.45 -6.83 -16.01
N PHE A 92 -5.88 -7.27 -14.86
CA PHE A 92 -5.72 -8.65 -14.44
C PHE A 92 -6.70 -9.47 -15.28
N ARG A 93 -6.41 -9.57 -16.57
CA ARG A 93 -7.09 -10.50 -17.44
C ARG A 93 -6.35 -11.81 -17.30
N SER A 94 -7.03 -12.81 -16.74
CA SER A 94 -6.56 -14.16 -16.84
C SER A 94 -6.36 -14.45 -18.34
N MET A 95 -5.16 -14.83 -18.72
CA MET A 95 -4.94 -15.37 -20.04
C MET A 95 -5.88 -16.56 -20.18
N ASP A 96 -6.89 -16.46 -21.06
CA ASP A 96 -7.77 -17.54 -21.52
C ASP A 96 -8.57 -18.36 -20.47
N LYS A 97 -8.74 -17.87 -19.24
CA LYS A 97 -9.63 -18.53 -18.28
C LYS A 97 -10.94 -17.76 -18.18
N ASP A 98 -12.05 -18.44 -18.41
CA ASP A 98 -13.39 -17.88 -18.25
C ASP A 98 -13.57 -17.37 -16.80
N GLU A 99 -14.04 -16.13 -16.64
CA GLU A 99 -14.32 -15.49 -15.34
C GLU A 99 -15.31 -16.29 -14.48
N THR A 100 -15.90 -17.35 -15.05
CA THR A 100 -16.95 -18.18 -14.44
C THR A 100 -16.46 -19.47 -13.81
N ASP A 101 -15.21 -19.90 -14.06
CA ASP A 101 -14.76 -21.25 -13.68
C ASP A 101 -14.32 -21.40 -12.22
N GLY A 102 -14.19 -20.29 -11.45
CA GLY A 102 -13.74 -20.34 -10.07
C GLY A 102 -12.35 -20.92 -9.85
N ASN A 103 -11.59 -21.08 -10.93
CA ASN A 103 -10.22 -21.59 -10.87
C ASN A 103 -9.28 -20.55 -10.28
N ASP A 104 -8.29 -21.02 -9.52
CA ASP A 104 -7.23 -20.18 -9.00
C ASP A 104 -6.43 -19.55 -10.16
N ILE A 105 -6.36 -18.22 -10.15
CA ILE A 105 -5.55 -17.47 -11.11
C ILE A 105 -4.10 -17.48 -10.67
N ILE A 106 -3.88 -17.25 -9.37
CA ILE A 106 -2.59 -17.35 -8.70
C ILE A 106 -2.77 -18.24 -7.48
N SER A 107 -1.94 -19.25 -7.32
CA SER A 107 -1.85 -20.03 -6.10
C SER A 107 -0.46 -19.86 -5.52
N LEU A 108 -0.40 -19.59 -4.22
CA LEU A 108 0.87 -19.43 -3.51
C LEU A 108 0.78 -20.08 -2.13
N SER A 109 1.95 -20.39 -1.58
CA SER A 109 2.13 -20.88 -0.24
C SER A 109 2.87 -19.80 0.56
N LEU A 110 2.33 -19.42 1.71
CA LEU A 110 2.93 -18.44 2.60
C LEU A 110 3.35 -19.10 3.92
N ASN A 111 4.64 -19.10 4.20
CA ASN A 111 5.15 -19.49 5.49
C ASN A 111 4.90 -18.37 6.52
N TYR A 112 3.86 -18.54 7.33
CA TYR A 112 3.49 -17.62 8.40
C TYR A 112 3.78 -18.22 9.76
N PHE A 113 4.88 -17.81 10.38
CA PHE A 113 5.44 -18.41 11.60
C PHE A 113 5.67 -19.92 11.45
N LYS A 114 4.88 -20.75 12.15
CA LYS A 114 4.97 -22.21 12.13
C LYS A 114 3.96 -22.88 11.20
N ASN A 115 3.08 -22.09 10.58
CA ASN A 115 2.01 -22.58 9.75
C ASN A 115 2.27 -22.23 8.27
N GLU A 116 1.98 -23.15 7.41
CA GLU A 116 1.92 -22.90 5.97
C GLU A 116 0.47 -22.54 5.60
N LEU A 117 0.28 -21.29 5.17
CA LEU A 117 -1.00 -20.82 4.67
C LEU A 117 -1.07 -21.07 3.17
N GLU A 118 -2.18 -21.60 2.72
CA GLU A 118 -2.48 -21.67 1.28
C GLU A 118 -3.27 -20.44 0.88
N VAL A 119 -2.76 -19.72 -0.11
CA VAL A 119 -3.36 -18.48 -0.58
C VAL A 119 -3.62 -18.59 -2.07
N SER A 120 -4.83 -18.20 -2.48
CA SER A 120 -5.17 -18.14 -3.89
C SER A 120 -5.89 -16.83 -4.25
N PHE A 121 -5.63 -16.36 -5.46
CA PHE A 121 -6.36 -15.27 -6.11
C PHE A 121 -7.29 -15.90 -7.14
N LYS A 122 -8.57 -15.59 -7.06
CA LYS A 122 -9.58 -16.10 -7.98
C LYS A 122 -10.75 -15.13 -8.13
N TYR A 123 -11.55 -15.31 -9.14
CA TYR A 123 -12.88 -14.68 -9.17
C TYR A 123 -13.83 -15.44 -8.27
N ALA A 124 -14.58 -14.70 -7.45
CA ALA A 124 -15.54 -15.32 -6.53
C ALA A 124 -16.67 -16.01 -7.30
N LEU A 125 -16.94 -17.26 -6.97
CA LEU A 125 -18.13 -17.97 -7.45
C LEU A 125 -19.40 -17.40 -6.79
N GLU A 126 -20.56 -17.58 -7.41
CA GLU A 126 -21.85 -17.23 -6.78
C GLU A 126 -22.07 -18.00 -5.46
N THR A 127 -21.51 -19.19 -5.35
CA THR A 127 -21.54 -20.03 -4.16
C THR A 127 -20.59 -19.60 -3.05
N ASP A 128 -19.60 -18.76 -3.36
CA ASP A 128 -18.68 -18.27 -2.34
C ASP A 128 -19.40 -17.33 -1.36
N PRO A 129 -19.24 -17.51 -0.04
CA PRO A 129 -19.90 -16.67 0.96
C PRO A 129 -19.65 -15.18 0.79
N ILE A 130 -18.44 -14.80 0.36
CA ILE A 130 -18.09 -13.40 0.09
C ILE A 130 -18.90 -12.83 -1.07
N SER A 131 -19.33 -13.63 -2.04
CA SER A 131 -20.21 -13.18 -3.13
C SER A 131 -21.56 -12.71 -2.60
N SER A 132 -22.15 -13.46 -1.68
CA SER A 132 -23.37 -13.04 -0.99
C SER A 132 -23.14 -11.74 -0.22
N TYR A 133 -22.03 -11.62 0.53
CA TYR A 133 -21.68 -10.42 1.26
C TYR A 133 -21.51 -9.22 0.34
N THR A 134 -20.74 -9.35 -0.73
CA THR A 134 -20.52 -8.25 -1.69
C THR A 134 -21.79 -7.86 -2.45
N GLN A 135 -22.68 -8.80 -2.76
CA GLN A 135 -23.98 -8.51 -3.38
C GLN A 135 -24.89 -7.75 -2.42
N ILE A 136 -24.91 -8.11 -1.15
CA ILE A 136 -25.68 -7.45 -0.10
C ILE A 136 -25.19 -6.01 0.08
N ILE A 137 -23.86 -5.81 0.16
CA ILE A 137 -23.25 -4.47 0.24
C ILE A 137 -23.51 -3.67 -1.05
N ARG A 138 -23.43 -4.29 -2.23
CA ARG A 138 -23.71 -3.65 -3.53
C ARG A 138 -25.13 -3.14 -3.65
N GLY A 139 -26.09 -3.77 -3.01
CA GLY A 139 -27.47 -3.28 -2.95
C GLY A 139 -27.56 -1.86 -2.37
N SER A 140 -26.67 -1.49 -1.46
CA SER A 140 -26.52 -0.12 -0.92
C SER A 140 -25.58 0.76 -1.76
N LEU A 141 -24.76 0.17 -2.66
CA LEU A 141 -23.68 0.83 -3.38
C LEU A 141 -23.93 0.72 -4.89
N ARG A 142 -24.70 1.62 -5.45
CA ARG A 142 -25.13 1.67 -6.87
C ARG A 142 -24.01 1.66 -7.93
N MET A 143 -22.74 1.39 -7.62
CA MET A 143 -21.63 1.76 -8.50
C MET A 143 -20.62 0.68 -8.89
N TYR A 144 -20.77 -0.58 -8.50
CA TYR A 144 -19.78 -1.57 -8.96
C TYR A 144 -20.29 -2.46 -10.09
N SER A 145 -19.41 -2.62 -11.09
CA SER A 145 -19.65 -3.33 -12.35
C SER A 145 -20.29 -4.70 -12.18
N ARG A 146 -20.98 -5.19 -13.21
CA ARG A 146 -21.59 -6.52 -13.36
C ARG A 146 -20.60 -7.70 -13.27
N ARG A 147 -19.32 -7.45 -12.94
CA ARG A 147 -18.27 -8.46 -12.87
C ARG A 147 -18.19 -9.06 -11.45
N THR A 148 -17.94 -10.35 -11.40
CA THR A 148 -17.59 -11.08 -10.17
C THR A 148 -16.38 -10.42 -9.50
N PRO A 149 -16.40 -10.24 -8.17
CA PRO A 149 -15.27 -9.64 -7.50
C PRO A 149 -14.04 -10.57 -7.55
N LEU A 150 -12.88 -10.00 -7.76
CA LEU A 150 -11.63 -10.68 -7.49
C LEU A 150 -11.49 -10.85 -5.98
N ILE A 151 -11.11 -12.02 -5.54
CA ILE A 151 -10.88 -12.32 -4.12
C ILE A 151 -9.51 -12.94 -3.90
N LEU A 152 -8.96 -12.68 -2.73
CA LEU A 152 -7.87 -13.44 -2.15
C LEU A 152 -8.46 -14.37 -1.09
N GLU A 153 -8.22 -15.66 -1.23
CA GLU A 153 -8.64 -16.68 -0.29
C GLU A 153 -7.42 -17.21 0.48
N ILE A 154 -7.50 -17.23 1.82
CA ILE A 154 -6.48 -17.79 2.71
C ILE A 154 -7.08 -18.99 3.41
N ASN A 155 -6.45 -20.13 3.25
CA ASN A 155 -6.80 -21.37 3.93
C ASN A 155 -5.78 -21.72 5.01
N ASN A 156 -6.16 -22.60 5.94
CA ASN A 156 -5.35 -23.07 7.06
C ASN A 156 -5.01 -21.99 8.10
N TYR A 157 -5.79 -20.92 8.18
CA TYR A 157 -5.63 -19.92 9.23
C TYR A 157 -6.25 -20.39 10.54
N THR A 158 -5.42 -20.62 11.56
CA THR A 158 -5.81 -21.33 12.78
C THR A 158 -6.28 -20.43 13.93
N LYS A 159 -6.04 -19.11 13.87
CA LYS A 159 -6.53 -18.21 14.93
C LYS A 159 -8.03 -17.98 14.80
N THR A 160 -8.75 -18.30 15.86
CA THR A 160 -10.22 -18.17 15.94
C THR A 160 -10.69 -17.04 16.87
N THR A 161 -9.77 -16.41 17.60
CA THR A 161 -10.11 -15.31 18.52
C THR A 161 -10.16 -13.97 17.82
N SER A 162 -11.17 -13.16 18.12
CA SER A 162 -11.38 -11.83 17.54
C SER A 162 -10.24 -10.83 17.83
N ASP A 163 -9.49 -11.04 18.92
CA ASP A 163 -8.42 -10.14 19.31
C ASP A 163 -7.17 -10.36 18.46
N GLY A 164 -6.83 -9.34 17.70
CA GLY A 164 -5.63 -9.31 16.86
C GLY A 164 -5.78 -9.91 15.47
N ILE A 165 -6.89 -10.60 15.14
CA ILE A 165 -7.08 -11.20 13.81
C ILE A 165 -7.03 -10.16 12.68
N GLU A 166 -7.61 -8.98 12.88
CA GLU A 166 -7.64 -7.93 11.87
C GLU A 166 -6.23 -7.41 11.56
N ASN A 167 -5.42 -7.20 12.61
CA ASN A 167 -4.02 -6.78 12.43
C ASN A 167 -3.16 -7.88 11.80
N ASP A 168 -3.35 -9.13 12.20
CA ASP A 168 -2.63 -10.25 11.61
C ASP A 168 -2.95 -10.39 10.12
N ILE A 169 -4.22 -10.39 9.75
CA ILE A 169 -4.63 -10.52 8.36
C ILE A 169 -4.20 -9.30 7.54
N ARG A 170 -4.27 -8.08 8.09
CA ARG A 170 -3.75 -6.88 7.43
C ARG A 170 -2.24 -7.02 7.14
N ASN A 171 -1.45 -7.50 8.08
CA ASN A 171 -0.01 -7.72 7.88
C ASN A 171 0.26 -8.81 6.83
N ILE A 172 -0.51 -9.90 6.84
CA ILE A 172 -0.41 -10.96 5.81
C ILE A 172 -0.75 -10.39 4.43
N LEU A 173 -1.84 -9.64 4.32
CA LEU A 173 -2.25 -9.00 3.07
C LEU A 173 -1.21 -8.02 2.57
N ASN A 174 -0.70 -7.13 3.43
CA ASN A 174 0.36 -6.19 3.06
C ASN A 174 1.60 -6.91 2.51
N SER A 175 2.00 -8.01 3.14
CA SER A 175 3.13 -8.80 2.65
C SER A 175 2.86 -9.41 1.27
N ILE A 176 1.73 -10.12 1.12
CA ILE A 176 1.40 -10.82 -0.13
C ILE A 176 1.17 -9.84 -1.29
N LEU A 177 0.34 -8.82 -1.05
CA LEU A 177 -0.05 -7.87 -2.10
C LEU A 177 1.15 -7.06 -2.56
N PHE A 178 2.03 -6.64 -1.63
CA PHE A 178 3.26 -5.94 -1.99
C PHE A 178 4.24 -6.84 -2.75
N ASP A 179 4.44 -8.08 -2.33
CA ASP A 179 5.35 -9.01 -3.02
C ASP A 179 4.87 -9.33 -4.46
N ILE A 180 3.56 -9.46 -4.66
CA ILE A 180 2.96 -9.64 -6.00
C ILE A 180 3.14 -8.36 -6.84
N GLU A 181 2.88 -7.19 -6.28
CA GLU A 181 3.07 -5.91 -6.97
C GLU A 181 4.54 -5.69 -7.30
N TYR A 182 5.43 -5.92 -6.35
CA TYR A 182 6.88 -5.78 -6.52
C TYR A 182 7.41 -6.64 -7.66
N THR A 183 6.99 -7.91 -7.74
CA THR A 183 7.56 -8.89 -8.66
C THR A 183 6.88 -8.85 -10.03
N TYR A 184 5.54 -8.80 -10.05
CA TYR A 184 4.74 -9.01 -11.26
C TYR A 184 4.01 -7.77 -11.74
N GLY A 185 3.98 -6.69 -10.92
CA GLY A 185 3.34 -5.43 -11.26
C GLY A 185 1.84 -5.42 -11.22
N TYR A 186 1.25 -6.42 -10.60
CA TYR A 186 -0.18 -6.44 -10.34
C TYR A 186 -0.45 -5.85 -8.96
N GLY A 187 -0.78 -4.57 -8.92
CA GLY A 187 -1.17 -3.90 -7.69
C GLY A 187 -2.63 -4.21 -7.36
N PHE A 188 -2.85 -4.68 -6.13
CA PHE A 188 -4.16 -4.93 -5.58
C PHE A 188 -4.30 -4.21 -4.25
N GLU A 189 -5.51 -3.76 -3.95
CA GLU A 189 -5.85 -3.28 -2.61
C GLU A 189 -7.14 -3.95 -2.12
N THR A 190 -7.29 -3.99 -0.81
CA THR A 190 -8.53 -4.41 -0.18
C THR A 190 -9.61 -3.36 -0.42
N ILE A 191 -10.84 -3.80 -0.64
CA ILE A 191 -11.96 -2.88 -0.78
C ILE A 191 -12.32 -2.36 0.62
N SER A 192 -12.02 -1.08 0.87
CA SER A 192 -12.45 -0.42 2.10
C SER A 192 -13.95 -0.20 2.08
N LEU A 193 -14.63 -0.46 3.20
CA LEU A 193 -16.05 -0.15 3.36
C LEU A 193 -16.33 1.35 3.24
N GLU A 194 -15.36 2.20 3.60
CA GLU A 194 -15.46 3.66 3.48
C GLU A 194 -15.15 4.19 2.07
N SER A 195 -14.26 3.51 1.33
CA SER A 195 -13.73 4.01 0.05
C SER A 195 -14.50 3.55 -1.19
N LEU A 196 -15.63 2.89 -1.05
CA LEU A 196 -16.46 2.37 -2.15
C LEU A 196 -16.93 3.44 -3.16
N THR A 197 -16.51 4.69 -3.00
CA THR A 197 -16.90 5.84 -3.84
C THR A 197 -15.82 6.35 -4.78
N LYS A 198 -14.57 5.84 -4.74
CA LYS A 198 -13.48 6.41 -5.56
C LYS A 198 -12.79 5.39 -6.46
N ARG A 199 -12.74 5.67 -7.77
CA ARG A 199 -11.95 4.95 -8.80
C ARG A 199 -10.64 5.67 -9.07
N LEU A 200 -9.56 4.93 -9.30
CA LEU A 200 -8.29 5.51 -9.77
C LEU A 200 -7.58 4.63 -10.81
N PHE A 201 -6.79 5.25 -11.68
CA PHE A 201 -6.17 4.68 -12.88
C PHE A 201 -4.63 4.80 -12.91
N ARG A 202 -3.93 3.81 -13.48
CA ARG A 202 -2.70 3.77 -14.31
C ARG A 202 -1.33 3.62 -13.62
N ARG A 203 -0.32 3.05 -14.26
CA ARG A 203 0.26 2.18 -15.30
C ARG A 203 1.79 2.17 -15.29
N THR A 204 2.52 1.09 -15.59
CA THR A 204 3.73 1.01 -16.43
C THR A 204 4.25 -0.43 -16.67
N ASN A 205 5.03 -0.65 -17.76
CA ASN A 205 5.56 -1.94 -18.24
C ASN A 205 6.79 -2.48 -17.47
N ARG A 206 6.86 -2.28 -16.15
CA ARG A 206 8.05 -2.60 -15.34
C ARG A 206 8.11 -4.03 -14.82
N TYR A 207 7.13 -4.82 -15.13
CA TYR A 207 6.81 -5.98 -14.32
C TYR A 207 6.96 -7.29 -15.07
N THR A 208 7.40 -8.32 -14.35
CA THR A 208 7.46 -9.67 -14.82
C THR A 208 6.05 -10.25 -14.99
N GLU A 209 5.86 -11.12 -15.95
CA GLU A 209 4.59 -11.84 -16.08
C GLU A 209 4.40 -12.81 -14.91
N LEU A 210 3.14 -12.98 -14.50
CA LEU A 210 2.81 -13.95 -13.47
C LEU A 210 3.15 -15.35 -13.96
N PRO A 211 3.84 -16.17 -13.16
CA PRO A 211 4.09 -17.56 -13.53
C PRO A 211 2.78 -18.35 -13.52
N ASN A 212 2.72 -19.39 -14.34
CA ASN A 212 1.61 -20.35 -14.33
C ASN A 212 1.69 -21.35 -13.16
N GLU A 213 2.77 -21.31 -12.40
CA GLU A 213 3.02 -22.21 -11.28
C GLU A 213 2.64 -21.55 -9.96
N ARG A 214 2.42 -22.38 -8.92
CA ARG A 214 2.17 -21.91 -7.56
C ARG A 214 3.37 -21.10 -7.05
N LEU A 215 3.10 -19.87 -6.60
CA LEU A 215 4.11 -19.00 -5.99
C LEU A 215 4.38 -19.42 -4.53
N ASN A 216 5.63 -19.43 -4.15
CA ASN A 216 6.06 -19.64 -2.77
C ASN A 216 6.59 -18.31 -2.22
N LEU A 217 5.82 -17.68 -1.35
CA LEU A 217 6.19 -16.43 -0.68
C LEU A 217 6.58 -16.71 0.79
N ILE A 218 7.48 -15.90 1.30
CA ILE A 218 7.83 -15.89 2.71
C ILE A 218 7.17 -14.66 3.32
N TYR A 219 6.49 -14.85 4.46
CA TYR A 219 5.91 -13.72 5.19
C TYR A 219 6.99 -12.71 5.59
N LYS A 220 6.72 -11.45 5.32
CA LYS A 220 7.55 -10.31 5.70
C LYS A 220 6.68 -9.27 6.41
N LYS A 221 7.18 -8.72 7.48
CA LYS A 221 6.50 -7.64 8.18
C LYS A 221 7.01 -6.31 7.66
N TYR A 222 6.32 -5.77 6.67
CA TYR A 222 6.59 -4.45 6.15
C TYR A 222 6.01 -3.36 7.05
N ILE A 223 6.59 -2.17 7.02
CA ILE A 223 6.08 -0.98 7.71
C ILE A 223 4.83 -0.50 6.95
N PRO A 224 3.63 -0.54 7.56
CA PRO A 224 2.38 -0.27 6.83
C PRO A 224 2.32 1.12 6.20
N GLU A 225 2.84 2.14 6.89
CA GLU A 225 2.82 3.52 6.42
C GLU A 225 3.60 3.71 5.12
N LEU A 226 4.69 2.95 4.94
CA LEU A 226 5.48 3.01 3.70
C LEU A 226 4.73 2.42 2.52
N ILE A 227 4.02 1.31 2.75
CA ILE A 227 3.16 0.69 1.73
C ILE A 227 2.02 1.64 1.35
N GLU A 228 1.42 2.33 2.31
CA GLU A 228 0.38 3.31 2.05
C GLU A 228 0.90 4.48 1.18
N TYR A 229 2.06 5.06 1.50
CA TYR A 229 2.68 6.08 0.65
C TYR A 229 2.97 5.57 -0.76
N PHE A 230 3.47 4.34 -0.88
CA PHE A 230 3.74 3.71 -2.15
C PHE A 230 2.46 3.55 -2.99
N HIS A 231 1.41 2.99 -2.40
CA HIS A 231 0.10 2.83 -3.05
C HIS A 231 -0.56 4.16 -3.43
N ILE A 232 -0.44 5.19 -2.58
CA ILE A 232 -0.91 6.53 -2.93
C ILE A 232 -0.16 7.03 -4.16
N GLY A 233 1.16 6.86 -4.21
CA GLY A 233 1.97 7.17 -5.38
C GLY A 233 1.50 6.47 -6.65
N GLU A 234 1.09 5.21 -6.57
CA GLU A 234 0.55 4.48 -7.72
C GLU A 234 -0.84 4.99 -8.16
N LYS A 235 -1.66 5.45 -7.22
CA LYS A 235 -3.01 5.97 -7.49
C LYS A 235 -3.03 7.39 -8.06
N VAL A 236 -2.01 8.18 -7.78
CA VAL A 236 -1.95 9.60 -8.18
C VAL A 236 -1.52 9.73 -9.64
N ASP A 237 -2.38 10.35 -10.46
CA ASP A 237 -2.08 10.63 -11.87
C ASP A 237 -1.19 11.87 -12.06
N TYR A 238 -1.24 12.83 -11.14
CA TYR A 238 -0.45 14.05 -11.23
C TYR A 238 1.01 13.80 -10.82
N LEU A 239 1.90 13.80 -11.81
CA LEU A 239 3.30 13.38 -11.66
C LEU A 239 4.08 14.07 -10.53
N PRO A 240 3.96 15.39 -10.28
CA PRO A 240 4.63 16.02 -9.15
C PRO A 240 4.21 15.42 -7.80
N PHE A 241 2.92 15.16 -7.58
CA PHE A 241 2.46 14.51 -6.34
C PHE A 241 2.90 13.05 -6.25
N LYS A 242 2.92 12.33 -7.38
CA LYS A 242 3.45 10.97 -7.45
C LYS A 242 4.89 10.91 -6.99
N PHE A 243 5.72 11.85 -7.45
CA PHE A 243 7.11 11.98 -7.01
C PHE A 243 7.22 12.21 -5.49
N ILE A 244 6.39 13.10 -4.93
CA ILE A 244 6.38 13.40 -3.50
C ILE A 244 5.95 12.19 -2.67
N CYS A 245 4.98 11.39 -3.12
CA CYS A 245 4.57 10.19 -2.41
C CYS A 245 5.73 9.20 -2.23
N TYR A 246 6.52 8.98 -3.28
CA TYR A 246 7.72 8.13 -3.17
C TYR A 246 8.83 8.79 -2.36
N TYR A 247 8.97 10.12 -2.45
CA TYR A 247 9.93 10.84 -1.64
C TYR A 247 9.63 10.75 -0.14
N HIS A 248 8.36 10.73 0.27
CA HIS A 248 7.97 10.54 1.67
C HIS A 248 8.48 9.22 2.26
N ILE A 249 8.69 8.19 1.45
CA ILE A 249 9.29 6.93 1.91
C ILE A 249 10.74 7.13 2.32
N ILE A 250 11.49 7.95 1.58
CA ILE A 250 12.86 8.34 1.96
C ILE A 250 12.82 9.23 3.21
N GLU A 251 11.94 10.22 3.22
CA GLU A 251 11.80 11.19 4.31
C GLU A 251 11.41 10.54 5.64
N TYR A 252 10.61 9.46 5.61
CA TYR A 252 10.23 8.69 6.79
C TYR A 252 11.42 8.24 7.63
N PHE A 253 12.55 7.92 6.98
CA PHE A 253 13.78 7.50 7.67
C PHE A 253 14.73 8.65 7.95
N SER A 254 14.50 9.85 7.43
CA SER A 254 15.45 10.96 7.52
C SER A 254 15.77 11.33 8.98
N ASP A 255 14.76 11.43 9.83
CA ASP A 255 14.95 11.71 11.25
C ASP A 255 15.25 10.46 12.08
N LYS A 256 14.66 9.31 11.69
CA LYS A 256 14.92 8.03 12.36
C LYS A 256 16.36 7.55 12.16
N SER A 257 16.98 7.79 11.02
CA SER A 257 18.36 7.38 10.74
C SER A 257 19.35 8.04 11.69
N ALA A 258 19.15 9.31 12.05
CA ALA A 258 19.93 10.00 13.06
C ALA A 258 19.81 9.34 14.43
N TYR A 259 18.57 9.07 14.83
CA TYR A 259 18.28 8.41 16.11
C TYR A 259 18.90 7.01 16.18
N LEU A 260 18.80 6.21 15.13
CA LEU A 260 19.34 4.85 15.08
C LEU A 260 20.85 4.85 15.27
N VAL A 261 21.58 5.74 14.61
CA VAL A 261 23.04 5.82 14.72
C VAL A 261 23.48 6.24 16.11
N VAL A 262 22.79 7.21 16.69
CA VAL A 262 23.06 7.60 18.08
C VAL A 262 22.74 6.47 19.04
N SER A 263 21.59 5.81 18.85
CA SER A 263 21.17 4.67 19.66
C SER A 263 22.18 3.50 19.59
N ASP A 264 22.63 3.14 18.39
CA ASP A 264 23.62 2.08 18.20
C ASP A 264 24.99 2.44 18.80
N TYR A 265 25.39 3.70 18.70
CA TYR A 265 26.60 4.16 19.35
C TYR A 265 26.51 4.09 20.88
N ILE A 266 25.37 4.51 21.44
CA ILE A 266 25.09 4.42 22.89
C ILE A 266 25.08 2.96 23.31
N LYS A 267 24.41 2.05 22.58
CA LYS A 267 24.42 0.61 22.86
C LYS A 267 25.85 0.05 22.89
N LYS A 268 26.67 0.38 21.89
CA LYS A 268 28.08 -0.04 21.82
C LYS A 268 28.89 0.46 23.00
N ILE A 269 28.63 1.65 23.52
CA ILE A 269 29.29 2.20 24.70
C ILE A 269 28.86 1.47 25.97
N ILE A 270 27.56 1.28 26.17
CA ILE A 270 27.00 0.61 27.35
C ILE A 270 27.49 -0.84 27.46
N LEU A 271 27.65 -1.52 26.32
CA LEU A 271 28.10 -2.90 26.24
C LEU A 271 29.61 -3.08 26.48
N LYS A 272 30.41 -2.01 26.68
CA LYS A 272 31.82 -2.14 26.98
C LYS A 272 32.02 -2.71 28.40
N PRO A 273 32.91 -3.69 28.57
CA PRO A 273 33.12 -4.36 29.86
C PRO A 273 33.49 -3.42 30.99
N ASP A 274 34.16 -2.30 30.68
CA ASP A 274 34.62 -1.31 31.65
C ASP A 274 33.71 -0.09 31.79
N PHE A 275 32.49 -0.14 31.20
CA PHE A 275 31.52 0.96 31.27
C PHE A 275 31.20 1.37 32.70
N HIS A 276 31.01 0.37 33.61
CA HIS A 276 30.65 0.62 34.98
C HIS A 276 31.78 1.31 35.80
N THR A 277 33.04 1.17 35.41
CA THR A 277 34.19 1.83 36.06
C THR A 277 34.53 3.19 35.48
N LYS A 278 34.14 3.44 34.21
CA LYS A 278 34.45 4.67 33.47
C LYS A 278 33.21 5.38 32.95
N THR A 279 32.08 5.27 33.67
CA THR A 279 30.77 5.75 33.25
C THR A 279 30.78 7.21 32.78
N SER A 280 31.36 8.13 33.57
CA SER A 280 31.40 9.56 33.22
C SER A 280 32.17 9.84 31.92
N HIS A 281 33.26 9.10 31.69
CA HIS A 281 34.03 9.21 30.45
C HIS A 281 33.19 8.77 29.24
N TYR A 282 32.52 7.63 29.34
CA TYR A 282 31.70 7.09 28.23
C TYR A 282 30.43 7.90 27.97
N ILE A 283 29.80 8.45 29.02
CA ILE A 283 28.71 9.41 28.86
C ILE A 283 29.21 10.67 28.16
N GLY A 284 30.38 11.19 28.51
CA GLY A 284 30.98 12.33 27.80
C GLY A 284 31.23 12.05 26.32
N GLN A 285 31.70 10.84 25.98
CA GLN A 285 31.83 10.41 24.59
C GLN A 285 30.49 10.36 23.89
N ALA A 286 29.45 9.81 24.51
CA ALA A 286 28.09 9.73 23.94
C ALA A 286 27.51 11.13 23.68
N VAL A 287 27.65 12.05 24.65
CA VAL A 287 27.19 13.44 24.51
C VAL A 287 27.90 14.18 23.39
N ASN A 288 29.23 14.02 23.30
CA ASN A 288 30.03 14.64 22.23
C ASN A 288 29.68 14.06 20.86
N PHE A 289 29.46 12.75 20.77
CA PHE A 289 28.99 12.09 19.56
C PHE A 289 27.62 12.63 19.13
N PHE A 290 26.66 12.71 20.07
CA PHE A 290 25.32 13.27 19.82
C PHE A 290 25.39 14.71 19.30
N LYS A 291 26.18 15.59 19.95
CA LYS A 291 26.36 16.97 19.51
C LYS A 291 26.92 17.02 18.09
N LYS A 292 27.98 16.26 17.81
CA LYS A 292 28.61 16.20 16.49
C LYS A 292 27.66 15.69 15.41
N GLU A 293 26.85 14.68 15.72
CA GLU A 293 25.85 14.17 14.80
C GLU A 293 24.73 15.18 14.61
N ASN A 294 24.21 15.82 15.69
CA ASN A 294 23.20 16.85 15.59
C ASN A 294 23.62 18.02 14.71
N ASP A 295 24.87 18.49 14.82
CA ASP A 295 25.42 19.53 13.96
C ASP A 295 25.53 19.10 12.50
N ARG A 296 25.79 17.81 12.22
CA ARG A 296 25.79 17.22 10.87
C ARG A 296 24.39 17.13 10.26
N TYR A 297 23.34 16.97 11.09
CA TYR A 297 21.95 16.82 10.66
C TYR A 297 21.19 18.13 10.45
N THR A 298 21.87 19.27 10.40
CA THR A 298 21.23 20.57 10.13
C THR A 298 20.68 20.71 8.71
N SER A 299 21.14 19.88 7.76
CA SER A 299 20.70 19.93 6.37
C SER A 299 19.87 18.68 6.00
N ASP A 300 18.64 18.90 5.55
CA ASP A 300 17.75 17.84 5.02
C ASP A 300 18.43 17.01 3.93
N LYS A 301 19.24 17.65 3.09
CA LYS A 301 19.99 16.97 2.03
C LYS A 301 20.93 15.90 2.60
N ILE A 302 21.63 16.19 3.70
CA ILE A 302 22.56 15.24 4.33
C ILE A 302 21.76 14.06 4.94
N LYS A 303 20.61 14.35 5.54
CA LYS A 303 19.72 13.31 6.07
C LYS A 303 19.26 12.34 4.96
N ILE A 304 18.82 12.89 3.82
CA ILE A 304 18.39 12.12 2.65
C ILE A 304 19.54 11.30 2.07
N GLU A 305 20.74 11.89 1.90
CA GLU A 305 21.92 11.18 1.39
C GLU A 305 22.23 9.96 2.24
N ARG A 306 22.11 10.10 3.53
CA ARG A 306 22.35 9.01 4.47
C ARG A 306 21.31 7.88 4.34
N VAL A 307 20.02 8.23 4.25
CA VAL A 307 18.96 7.22 4.03
C VAL A 307 19.24 6.47 2.72
N ILE A 308 19.51 7.18 1.66
CA ILE A 308 19.82 6.56 0.36
C ILE A 308 21.06 5.67 0.47
N SER A 309 22.14 6.12 1.11
CA SER A 309 23.35 5.32 1.27
C SER A 309 23.20 4.09 2.18
N GLN A 310 22.21 4.10 3.06
CA GLN A 310 21.91 2.96 3.93
C GLN A 310 21.18 1.84 3.21
N PHE A 311 20.27 2.17 2.31
CA PHE A 311 19.35 1.21 1.71
C PHE A 311 19.65 0.88 0.25
N ILE A 312 20.33 1.76 -0.49
CA ILE A 312 20.52 1.62 -1.93
C ILE A 312 21.89 1.07 -2.25
N ASN A 313 21.92 -0.01 -3.03
CA ASN A 313 23.14 -0.53 -3.63
C ASN A 313 23.34 0.11 -5.02
N ARG A 314 24.52 0.69 -5.25
CA ARG A 314 24.86 1.36 -6.50
C ARG A 314 24.76 0.46 -7.72
N GLU A 315 25.31 -0.76 -7.64
CA GLU A 315 25.35 -1.68 -8.77
C GLU A 315 23.97 -2.24 -9.11
N GLU A 316 23.14 -2.48 -8.11
CA GLU A 316 21.75 -2.94 -8.31
C GLU A 316 20.91 -1.85 -8.97
N LEU A 317 20.98 -0.61 -8.48
CA LEU A 317 20.27 0.50 -9.09
C LEU A 317 20.74 0.77 -10.52
N LYS A 318 22.05 0.70 -10.77
CA LYS A 318 22.63 0.83 -12.10
C LYS A 318 22.09 -0.25 -13.05
N THR A 319 22.10 -1.50 -12.62
CA THR A 319 21.57 -2.66 -13.38
C THR A 319 20.09 -2.48 -13.69
N TYR A 320 19.31 -2.03 -12.73
CA TYR A 320 17.89 -1.72 -12.93
C TYR A 320 17.70 -0.66 -14.03
N LEU A 321 18.41 0.46 -13.95
CA LEU A 321 18.32 1.54 -14.93
C LEU A 321 18.80 1.11 -16.34
N GLU A 322 19.77 0.21 -16.41
CA GLU A 322 20.20 -0.43 -17.68
C GLU A 322 19.08 -1.31 -18.25
N THR A 323 18.44 -2.14 -17.41
CA THR A 323 17.39 -3.07 -17.80
C THR A 323 16.16 -2.34 -18.37
N ILE A 324 15.78 -1.21 -17.80
CA ILE A 324 14.67 -0.39 -18.30
C ILE A 324 15.08 0.62 -19.38
N GLY A 325 16.36 0.63 -19.79
CA GLY A 325 16.89 1.48 -20.86
C GLY A 325 16.98 2.97 -20.53
N LEU A 326 17.03 3.34 -19.26
CA LEU A 326 17.04 4.73 -18.81
C LEU A 326 18.39 5.21 -18.27
N LYS A 327 19.42 4.37 -18.18
CA LYS A 327 20.73 4.73 -17.63
C LYS A 327 21.34 5.96 -18.29
N GLU A 328 21.32 6.03 -19.63
CA GLU A 328 21.89 7.16 -20.36
C GLU A 328 21.25 8.51 -20.01
N HIS A 329 19.97 8.53 -19.65
CA HIS A 329 19.29 9.75 -19.19
C HIS A 329 19.90 10.24 -17.87
N PHE A 330 20.21 9.32 -16.95
CA PHE A 330 20.73 9.67 -15.64
C PHE A 330 22.24 9.98 -15.65
N GLU A 331 22.97 9.55 -16.66
CA GLU A 331 24.39 9.91 -16.86
C GLU A 331 24.60 11.28 -17.52
N LYS A 332 23.52 12.00 -17.82
CA LYS A 332 23.55 13.35 -18.44
C LYS A 332 22.98 14.41 -17.50
N ASP A 333 23.51 15.62 -17.61
CA ASP A 333 22.87 16.79 -17.03
C ASP A 333 21.59 17.09 -17.83
N ILE A 334 20.49 17.32 -17.13
CA ILE A 334 19.17 17.62 -17.71
C ILE A 334 18.74 18.99 -17.21
N GLU A 335 18.04 19.74 -18.04
CA GLU A 335 17.52 21.04 -17.69
C GLU A 335 16.00 21.06 -17.85
N LEU A 336 15.29 21.44 -16.78
CA LEU A 336 13.86 21.69 -16.80
C LEU A 336 13.59 23.17 -17.06
N ASN A 337 12.70 23.44 -18.00
CA ASN A 337 12.27 24.80 -18.36
C ASN A 337 11.24 25.32 -17.35
N CYS A 338 11.72 25.88 -16.26
CA CYS A 338 10.94 26.57 -15.25
C CYS A 338 11.10 28.10 -15.36
N SER A 339 10.62 28.87 -14.38
CA SER A 339 10.81 30.33 -14.32
C SER A 339 12.29 30.74 -14.45
N LYS A 340 13.18 29.91 -13.93
CA LYS A 340 14.62 29.87 -14.19
C LYS A 340 14.99 28.43 -14.56
N PRO A 341 16.03 28.18 -15.38
CA PRO A 341 16.44 26.83 -15.71
C PRO A 341 16.80 26.02 -14.45
N LEU A 342 16.12 24.90 -14.22
CA LEU A 342 16.44 23.99 -13.13
C LEU A 342 17.36 22.89 -13.67
N LYS A 343 18.62 22.89 -13.24
CA LYS A 343 19.61 21.90 -13.65
C LYS A 343 19.58 20.68 -12.73
N LEU A 344 19.29 19.52 -13.33
CA LEU A 344 19.41 18.21 -12.71
C LEU A 344 20.78 17.64 -13.07
N SER A 345 21.69 17.56 -12.10
CA SER A 345 23.05 17.04 -12.33
C SER A 345 23.00 15.56 -12.68
N LYS A 346 23.92 15.11 -13.53
CA LYS A 346 24.14 13.70 -13.83
C LYS A 346 24.42 12.88 -12.56
N ILE A 347 24.10 11.61 -12.58
CA ILE A 347 24.46 10.65 -11.53
C ILE A 347 25.80 10.04 -11.89
N ASP A 348 26.75 10.08 -10.95
CA ASP A 348 28.09 9.50 -11.11
C ASP A 348 28.10 8.07 -10.54
N PHE A 349 28.13 7.08 -11.41
CA PHE A 349 28.21 5.66 -11.03
C PHE A 349 29.64 5.15 -10.80
N GLY A 350 30.65 6.02 -10.80
CA GLY A 350 32.07 5.64 -10.71
C GLY A 350 32.48 5.11 -9.34
N ASN A 351 32.06 5.76 -8.27
CA ASN A 351 32.31 5.32 -6.89
C ASN A 351 31.15 5.69 -5.96
N ASP A 352 31.06 5.04 -4.80
CA ASP A 352 29.93 5.15 -3.90
C ASP A 352 29.75 6.58 -3.37
N SER A 353 30.80 7.27 -2.99
CA SER A 353 30.71 8.64 -2.45
C SER A 353 30.12 9.62 -3.46
N ASN A 354 30.62 9.62 -4.68
CA ASN A 354 30.12 10.49 -5.74
C ASN A 354 28.71 10.10 -6.17
N PHE A 355 28.43 8.79 -6.19
CA PHE A 355 27.13 8.26 -6.53
C PHE A 355 26.06 8.76 -5.57
N PHE A 356 26.21 8.53 -4.27
CA PHE A 356 25.21 8.95 -3.29
C PHE A 356 25.04 10.46 -3.25
N GLN A 357 26.10 11.21 -3.36
CA GLN A 357 26.05 12.67 -3.40
C GLN A 357 25.32 13.20 -4.64
N SER A 358 25.63 12.68 -5.83
CA SER A 358 24.99 13.11 -7.10
C SER A 358 23.53 12.68 -7.17
N LEU A 359 23.22 11.46 -6.75
CA LEU A 359 21.87 10.93 -6.68
C LEU A 359 20.97 11.76 -5.74
N THR A 360 21.46 12.01 -4.53
CA THR A 360 20.75 12.84 -3.55
C THR A 360 20.55 14.27 -4.07
N LYS A 361 21.58 14.87 -4.67
CA LYS A 361 21.48 16.22 -5.24
C LYS A 361 20.36 16.31 -6.29
N ARG A 362 20.25 15.30 -7.16
CA ARG A 362 19.24 15.24 -8.21
C ARG A 362 17.83 15.12 -7.64
N ILE A 363 17.60 14.15 -6.76
CA ILE A 363 16.30 13.91 -6.12
C ILE A 363 15.87 15.12 -5.28
N TYR A 364 16.77 15.67 -4.49
CA TYR A 364 16.49 16.83 -3.64
C TYR A 364 16.16 18.09 -4.43
N ALA A 365 16.82 18.32 -5.56
CA ALA A 365 16.53 19.44 -6.45
C ALA A 365 15.10 19.37 -7.00
N ILE A 366 14.65 18.19 -7.44
CA ILE A 366 13.27 17.97 -7.92
C ILE A 366 12.28 18.19 -6.79
N ARG A 367 12.51 17.59 -5.63
CA ARG A 367 11.64 17.75 -4.44
C ARG A 367 11.48 19.21 -4.05
N CYS A 368 12.59 19.94 -3.95
CA CYS A 368 12.55 21.37 -3.61
C CYS A 368 11.76 22.17 -4.65
N SER A 369 11.94 21.87 -5.92
CA SER A 369 11.22 22.53 -7.01
C SER A 369 9.70 22.27 -6.96
N ILE A 370 9.28 21.07 -6.58
CA ILE A 370 7.85 20.71 -6.48
C ILE A 370 7.20 21.33 -5.23
N VAL A 371 7.91 21.32 -4.11
CA VAL A 371 7.32 21.74 -2.81
C VAL A 371 7.34 23.26 -2.64
N HIS A 372 8.37 23.95 -3.12
CA HIS A 372 8.50 25.38 -2.97
C HIS A 372 7.99 26.13 -4.20
N SER A 373 6.81 26.74 -4.05
CA SER A 373 6.13 27.44 -5.14
C SER A 373 6.47 28.94 -5.24
N ASN A 374 7.20 29.50 -4.29
CA ASN A 374 7.51 30.94 -4.28
C ASN A 374 8.99 31.21 -4.63
N PRO A 375 9.28 31.86 -5.80
CA PRO A 375 10.62 32.18 -6.21
C PRO A 375 11.28 33.34 -5.40
N ASP A 376 10.49 34.09 -4.66
CA ASP A 376 10.92 35.32 -3.98
C ASP A 376 11.33 35.10 -2.50
N PHE A 377 11.20 33.88 -1.99
CA PHE A 377 11.71 33.54 -0.66
C PHE A 377 13.22 33.30 -0.71
N ASP A 378 13.97 34.27 -0.23
CA ASP A 378 15.45 34.33 -0.29
C ASP A 378 16.16 33.16 0.41
N ASP A 379 15.53 32.50 1.34
CA ASP A 379 16.17 31.46 2.16
C ASP A 379 16.27 30.08 1.48
N THR A 380 15.46 29.78 0.46
CA THR A 380 15.44 28.42 -0.12
C THR A 380 16.10 28.31 -1.49
N LYS A 381 16.29 29.40 -2.24
CA LYS A 381 16.81 29.41 -3.63
C LYS A 381 16.19 28.32 -4.55
N ALA A 382 15.03 27.80 -4.18
CA ALA A 382 14.35 26.77 -4.95
C ALA A 382 13.68 27.40 -6.18
N ILE A 383 13.86 26.77 -7.31
CA ILE A 383 13.20 27.15 -8.57
C ILE A 383 11.88 26.39 -8.63
N PRO A 384 10.70 27.08 -8.62
CA PRO A 384 9.41 26.40 -8.68
C PRO A 384 9.24 25.54 -9.94
N PHE A 385 8.72 24.33 -9.76
CA PHE A 385 8.42 23.44 -10.87
C PHE A 385 7.26 23.98 -11.73
N THR A 386 7.50 24.10 -13.02
CA THR A 386 6.47 24.51 -13.98
C THR A 386 5.97 23.26 -14.72
N PRO A 387 4.68 22.86 -14.59
CA PRO A 387 4.16 21.62 -15.15
C PRO A 387 3.85 21.75 -16.67
N THR A 388 4.86 22.09 -17.48
CA THR A 388 4.76 22.05 -18.93
C THR A 388 4.81 20.60 -19.43
N PRO A 389 4.24 20.29 -20.61
CA PRO A 389 4.32 18.94 -21.19
C PRO A 389 5.76 18.40 -21.24
N ALA A 390 6.73 19.22 -21.67
CA ALA A 390 8.14 18.83 -21.73
C ALA A 390 8.73 18.50 -20.35
N ASN A 391 8.45 19.32 -19.33
CA ASN A 391 8.90 19.08 -17.97
C ASN A 391 8.24 17.85 -17.36
N LEU A 392 6.95 17.61 -17.66
CA LEU A 392 6.24 16.42 -17.21
C LEU A 392 6.78 15.14 -17.86
N ASP A 393 7.22 15.18 -19.12
CA ASP A 393 7.86 14.04 -19.78
C ASP A 393 9.21 13.70 -19.14
N ILE A 394 10.01 14.72 -18.80
CA ILE A 394 11.25 14.51 -18.04
C ILE A 394 10.94 13.97 -16.65
N LEU A 395 9.97 14.57 -15.93
CA LEU A 395 9.61 14.14 -14.59
C LEU A 395 9.11 12.69 -14.57
N ARG A 396 8.46 12.22 -15.64
CA ARG A 396 8.02 10.81 -15.75
C ARG A 396 9.22 9.87 -15.70
N ILE A 397 10.35 10.23 -16.31
CA ILE A 397 11.59 9.44 -16.26
C ILE A 397 12.20 9.51 -14.85
N GLU A 398 12.21 10.69 -14.22
CA GLU A 398 12.72 10.86 -12.85
C GLU A 398 11.88 10.06 -11.81
N ILE A 399 10.60 9.85 -12.08
CA ILE A 399 9.72 9.02 -11.24
C ILE A 399 10.16 7.56 -11.26
N GLU A 400 10.67 7.04 -12.40
CA GLU A 400 11.19 5.67 -12.45
C GLU A 400 12.33 5.45 -11.45
N LEU A 401 13.20 6.44 -11.32
CA LEU A 401 14.33 6.39 -10.39
C LEU A 401 13.85 6.39 -8.92
N ILE A 402 13.01 7.35 -8.55
CA ILE A 402 12.56 7.47 -7.16
C ILE A 402 11.61 6.32 -6.76
N PHE A 403 10.86 5.79 -7.70
CA PHE A 403 10.03 4.60 -7.52
C PHE A 403 10.89 3.40 -7.12
N GLU A 404 11.98 3.12 -7.85
CA GLU A 404 12.85 2.00 -7.53
C GLU A 404 13.55 2.17 -6.18
N ILE A 405 13.98 3.39 -5.88
CA ILE A 405 14.54 3.72 -4.57
C ILE A 405 13.50 3.45 -3.45
N ALA A 406 12.27 3.90 -3.63
CA ALA A 406 11.19 3.69 -2.67
C ALA A 406 10.91 2.19 -2.46
N ARG A 407 10.81 1.41 -3.53
CA ARG A 407 10.65 -0.05 -3.48
C ARG A 407 11.75 -0.71 -2.67
N THR A 408 13.00 -0.38 -2.98
CA THR A 408 14.17 -0.95 -2.30
C THR A 408 14.15 -0.61 -0.82
N ILE A 409 13.86 0.63 -0.45
CA ILE A 409 13.75 1.05 0.96
C ILE A 409 12.69 0.24 1.70
N ILE A 410 11.50 0.03 1.11
CA ILE A 410 10.44 -0.78 1.74
C ILE A 410 10.92 -2.20 2.00
N VAL A 411 11.59 -2.81 1.00
CA VAL A 411 12.07 -4.21 1.12
C VAL A 411 13.19 -4.34 2.14
N GLU A 412 14.13 -3.39 2.16
CA GLU A 412 15.29 -3.44 3.07
C GLU A 412 14.98 -2.97 4.50
N SER A 413 13.87 -2.24 4.69
CA SER A 413 13.45 -1.73 6.00
C SER A 413 12.51 -2.65 6.78
N LYS A 414 12.28 -3.87 6.30
CA LYS A 414 11.47 -4.88 7.01
C LYS A 414 11.96 -5.13 8.44
N GLU A 415 11.02 -5.28 9.37
CA GLU A 415 11.28 -5.65 10.77
C GLU A 415 11.57 -7.15 10.95
#